data_6cebe54e2839975b8d2637d49d08a0c2
#
_entry.id   6cebe54e2839975b8d2637d49d08a0c2
#
_cell.length_a   1.000
_cell.length_b   1.000
_cell.length_c   1.000
_cell.angle_alpha   90.00
_cell.angle_beta   90.00
_cell.angle_gamma   90.00
#
_symmetry.space_group_name_H-M   'P 1'
#
loop_
_entity.id
_entity.type
_entity.pdbx_description
1 polymer ?
#
loop_
_entity_poly.entity_id
_entity_poly.type
_entity_poly.pdbx_seq_one_letter_code
_entity_poly.pdbx_strand_id
1 'polypeptide(L)'
;MTLYFENQLTVLSIKKIVLSNIRYKKSIVEQVMKKNMTDFKSKTEAEWKEQLTPEQFEICRKKGTERPFSGEYVETKTRGTYHCLCCGNALFLSETKFDSGSGWPSFTDVLGDDNVSTQEDLSLSMQRTEVVCRQCDAHLGHVFEDGPAPTGLRY
;
A
#
# COMPACT_ATOMS: atom_id res chain seq x y z
N MET A 1 -9.25 -2.03 1.55
CA MET A 1 -7.82 -1.67 1.50
C MET A 1 -7.17 -2.28 0.27
N THR A 2 -6.56 -1.47 -0.57
CA THR A 2 -6.09 -1.86 -1.90
C THR A 2 -4.66 -2.39 -1.87
N LEU A 3 -4.50 -3.60 -1.38
CA LEU A 3 -3.21 -4.26 -1.18
C LEU A 3 -3.15 -5.56 -1.98
N TYR A 4 -1.96 -5.98 -2.38
CA TYR A 4 -1.66 -7.37 -2.63
C TYR A 4 -0.59 -7.86 -1.64
N PHE A 5 -0.51 -9.17 -1.45
CA PHE A 5 0.34 -9.77 -0.44
C PHE A 5 1.44 -10.62 -1.09
N GLU A 6 2.67 -10.41 -0.68
CA GLU A 6 3.82 -11.21 -1.10
C GLU A 6 4.42 -11.93 0.12
N ASN A 7 4.54 -13.25 0.04
CA ASN A 7 5.12 -14.04 1.11
C ASN A 7 6.65 -14.16 0.97
N GLN A 8 7.35 -14.37 2.09
CA GLN A 8 8.83 -14.40 2.13
C GLN A 8 9.47 -15.53 1.32
N LEU A 9 8.77 -16.61 0.99
CA LEU A 9 9.34 -17.75 0.24
C LEU A 9 9.60 -17.39 -1.23
N THR A 10 8.79 -16.51 -1.81
CA THR A 10 8.95 -16.03 -3.20
C THR A 10 10.16 -15.11 -3.34
N VAL A 11 10.44 -14.29 -2.31
CA VAL A 11 11.55 -13.31 -2.30
C VAL A 11 12.92 -13.97 -2.23
N LEU A 12 13.06 -15.10 -1.52
CA LEU A 12 14.34 -15.81 -1.38
C LEU A 12 14.83 -16.42 -2.69
N SER A 13 13.94 -16.84 -3.58
CA SER A 13 14.30 -17.39 -4.89
C SER A 13 14.85 -16.34 -5.85
N ILE A 14 14.41 -15.10 -5.75
CA ILE A 14 14.82 -13.97 -6.60
C ILE A 14 16.15 -13.36 -6.12
N LYS A 15 16.40 -13.32 -4.80
CA LYS A 15 17.63 -12.73 -4.23
C LYS A 15 18.92 -13.44 -4.60
N LYS A 16 18.88 -14.74 -4.88
CA LYS A 16 20.09 -15.53 -5.27
C LYS A 16 20.68 -15.13 -6.63
N ILE A 17 19.92 -14.52 -7.51
CA ILE A 17 20.36 -14.16 -8.88
C ILE A 17 20.98 -12.75 -8.95
N VAL A 18 20.79 -11.88 -7.94
CA VAL A 18 21.06 -10.43 -8.04
C VAL A 18 22.38 -9.98 -7.38
N LEU A 19 23.08 -10.82 -6.62
CA LEU A 19 24.19 -10.38 -5.74
C LEU A 19 25.58 -10.23 -6.40
N SER A 20 25.75 -10.42 -7.69
CA SER A 20 27.09 -10.47 -8.30
C SER A 20 27.63 -9.18 -8.97
N ASN A 21 26.97 -8.01 -8.91
CA ASN A 21 27.53 -6.76 -9.50
C ASN A 21 26.95 -5.47 -8.88
N ILE A 22 27.38 -5.15 -7.66
CA ILE A 22 26.63 -4.24 -6.77
C ILE A 22 26.88 -2.72 -7.01
N ARG A 23 28.00 -2.28 -7.52
CA ARG A 23 28.32 -0.83 -7.54
C ARG A 23 27.79 -0.06 -8.75
N TYR A 24 27.72 -0.67 -9.92
CA TYR A 24 27.20 -0.02 -11.14
C TYR A 24 25.68 -0.03 -11.21
N LYS A 25 25.04 -1.01 -10.56
CA LYS A 25 23.57 -1.19 -10.57
C LYS A 25 22.80 -0.22 -9.68
N LYS A 26 23.41 0.35 -8.62
CA LYS A 26 22.70 1.22 -7.68
C LYS A 26 22.18 2.51 -8.36
N SER A 27 23.00 3.14 -9.18
CA SER A 27 22.63 4.37 -9.94
C SER A 27 21.55 4.09 -10.99
N ILE A 28 21.63 2.96 -11.70
CA ILE A 28 20.62 2.60 -12.71
C ILE A 28 19.30 2.22 -12.04
N VAL A 29 19.34 1.47 -10.93
CA VAL A 29 18.14 1.11 -10.15
C VAL A 29 17.46 2.35 -9.59
N GLU A 30 18.22 3.30 -9.04
CA GLU A 30 17.67 4.57 -8.55
C GLU A 30 17.05 5.42 -9.67
N GLN A 31 17.67 5.45 -10.86
CA GLN A 31 17.13 6.17 -12.02
C GLN A 31 15.87 5.49 -12.58
N VAL A 32 15.86 4.15 -12.64
CA VAL A 32 14.69 3.37 -13.08
C VAL A 32 13.55 3.51 -12.07
N MET A 33 13.84 3.46 -10.77
CA MET A 33 12.84 3.69 -9.73
C MET A 33 12.25 5.10 -9.79
N LYS A 34 13.09 6.14 -9.96
CA LYS A 34 12.61 7.52 -10.13
C LYS A 34 11.78 7.69 -11.39
N LYS A 35 12.18 7.07 -12.50
CA LYS A 35 11.42 7.10 -13.76
C LYS A 35 10.06 6.41 -13.61
N ASN A 36 10.01 5.25 -12.96
CA ASN A 36 8.77 4.52 -12.70
C ASN A 36 7.84 5.29 -11.75
N MET A 37 8.39 5.97 -10.74
CA MET A 37 7.58 6.81 -9.83
C MET A 37 6.88 7.96 -10.54
N THR A 38 7.58 8.66 -11.45
CA THR A 38 6.95 9.73 -12.26
C THR A 38 5.91 9.16 -13.22
N ASP A 39 6.11 7.96 -13.71
CA ASP A 39 5.23 7.29 -14.68
C ASP A 39 3.86 6.93 -14.06
N PHE A 40 3.82 6.44 -12.81
CA PHE A 40 2.56 6.10 -12.15
C PHE A 40 1.68 7.31 -11.84
N LYS A 41 2.27 8.43 -11.44
CA LYS A 41 1.50 9.65 -11.14
C LYS A 41 0.96 10.35 -12.39
N SER A 42 1.58 10.12 -13.53
CA SER A 42 1.17 10.70 -14.81
C SER A 42 0.08 9.88 -15.53
N LYS A 43 -0.23 8.68 -15.05
CA LYS A 43 -1.28 7.84 -15.65
C LYS A 43 -2.66 8.50 -15.59
N THR A 44 -3.34 8.46 -16.72
CA THR A 44 -4.72 8.93 -16.85
C THR A 44 -5.72 7.96 -16.20
N GLU A 45 -6.93 8.42 -15.95
CA GLU A 45 -8.02 7.55 -15.47
C GLU A 45 -8.32 6.39 -16.44
N ALA A 46 -8.18 6.62 -17.76
CA ALA A 46 -8.40 5.58 -18.76
C ALA A 46 -7.38 4.43 -18.61
N GLU A 47 -6.09 4.76 -18.48
CA GLU A 47 -5.02 3.78 -18.28
C GLU A 47 -5.18 2.99 -16.95
N TRP A 48 -5.68 3.65 -15.90
CA TRP A 48 -5.99 2.94 -14.65
C TRP A 48 -7.19 2.01 -14.78
N LYS A 49 -8.22 2.39 -15.56
CA LYS A 49 -9.39 1.53 -15.84
C LYS A 49 -9.03 0.31 -16.67
N GLU A 50 -8.03 0.40 -17.54
CA GLU A 50 -7.52 -0.75 -18.29
C GLU A 50 -6.74 -1.74 -17.41
N GLN A 51 -6.06 -1.22 -16.36
CA GLN A 51 -5.23 -2.01 -15.46
C GLN A 51 -6.01 -2.64 -14.31
N LEU A 52 -7.05 -1.98 -13.82
CA LEU A 52 -7.80 -2.34 -12.62
C LEU A 52 -9.18 -2.90 -12.98
N THR A 53 -9.69 -3.81 -12.15
CA THR A 53 -11.12 -4.13 -12.26
C THR A 53 -11.97 -2.91 -11.91
N PRO A 54 -13.26 -2.86 -12.33
CA PRO A 54 -14.15 -1.76 -11.97
C PRO A 54 -14.21 -1.50 -10.46
N GLU A 55 -14.30 -2.55 -9.64
CA GLU A 55 -14.31 -2.45 -8.18
C GLU A 55 -12.99 -1.89 -7.63
N GLN A 56 -11.85 -2.41 -8.08
CA GLN A 56 -10.53 -1.91 -7.70
C GLN A 56 -10.35 -0.44 -8.08
N PHE A 57 -10.84 -0.04 -9.28
CA PHE A 57 -10.78 1.35 -9.71
C PHE A 57 -11.60 2.26 -8.80
N GLU A 58 -12.84 1.86 -8.45
CA GLU A 58 -13.66 2.65 -7.53
C GLU A 58 -13.01 2.85 -6.16
N ILE A 59 -12.39 1.79 -5.60
CA ILE A 59 -11.71 1.88 -4.31
C ILE A 59 -10.41 2.69 -4.43
N CYS A 60 -9.51 2.33 -5.35
CA CYS A 60 -8.18 2.92 -5.44
C CYS A 60 -8.15 4.36 -5.96
N ARG A 61 -9.04 4.69 -6.90
CA ARG A 61 -8.98 5.94 -7.67
C ARG A 61 -10.16 6.88 -7.40
N LYS A 62 -11.28 6.34 -6.92
CA LYS A 62 -12.49 7.11 -6.57
C LYS A 62 -12.74 7.20 -5.06
N LYS A 63 -11.78 6.72 -4.25
CA LYS A 63 -11.85 6.74 -2.78
C LYS A 63 -13.06 5.96 -2.22
N GLY A 64 -13.48 4.91 -2.94
CA GLY A 64 -14.52 4.01 -2.46
C GLY A 64 -14.05 3.17 -1.29
N THR A 65 -15.00 2.55 -0.60
CA THR A 65 -14.73 1.66 0.54
C THR A 65 -15.36 0.31 0.28
N GLU A 66 -14.60 -0.76 0.43
CA GLU A 66 -15.11 -2.13 0.42
C GLU A 66 -15.98 -2.39 1.67
N ARG A 67 -16.86 -3.38 1.60
CA ARG A 67 -17.67 -3.76 2.77
C ARG A 67 -16.78 -4.27 3.91
N PRO A 68 -17.09 -3.96 5.17
CA PRO A 68 -16.36 -4.53 6.31
C PRO A 68 -16.45 -6.06 6.29
N PHE A 69 -15.39 -6.74 6.69
CA PHE A 69 -15.21 -8.19 6.75
C PHE A 69 -15.27 -8.92 5.39
N SER A 70 -15.26 -8.21 4.25
CA SER A 70 -15.26 -8.82 2.92
C SER A 70 -13.88 -8.90 2.28
N GLY A 71 -12.89 -8.17 2.79
CA GLY A 71 -11.55 -8.10 2.21
C GLY A 71 -10.75 -9.39 2.42
N GLU A 72 -10.07 -9.85 1.37
CA GLU A 72 -9.24 -11.08 1.38
C GLU A 72 -8.21 -11.11 2.52
N TYR A 73 -7.70 -9.94 2.93
CA TYR A 73 -6.60 -9.87 3.90
C TYR A 73 -7.04 -9.57 5.34
N VAL A 74 -8.34 -9.51 5.63
CA VAL A 74 -8.84 -9.27 6.99
C VAL A 74 -8.29 -10.32 7.96
N GLU A 75 -8.46 -11.60 7.63
CA GLU A 75 -8.05 -12.74 8.46
C GLU A 75 -6.63 -13.24 8.20
N THR A 76 -5.90 -12.65 7.24
CA THR A 76 -4.56 -13.11 6.87
C THR A 76 -3.55 -12.89 8.00
N LYS A 77 -2.89 -13.97 8.46
CA LYS A 77 -1.84 -13.98 9.50
C LYS A 77 -0.49 -14.48 8.97
N THR A 78 -0.39 -14.74 7.68
CA THR A 78 0.84 -15.22 7.03
C THR A 78 1.91 -14.11 7.04
N ARG A 79 3.18 -14.49 7.25
CA ARG A 79 4.29 -13.53 7.22
C ARG A 79 4.57 -13.08 5.79
N GLY A 80 4.65 -11.78 5.60
CA GLY A 80 4.93 -11.18 4.30
C GLY A 80 4.78 -9.67 4.31
N THR A 81 4.79 -9.10 3.11
CA THR A 81 4.67 -7.66 2.88
C THR A 81 3.38 -7.37 2.11
N TYR A 82 2.68 -6.34 2.53
CA TYR A 82 1.51 -5.82 1.83
C TYR A 82 1.93 -4.69 0.89
N HIS A 83 1.51 -4.79 -0.36
CA HIS A 83 1.89 -3.87 -1.43
C HIS A 83 0.67 -3.12 -1.97
N CYS A 84 0.93 -1.95 -2.54
CA CYS A 84 -0.08 -1.20 -3.28
C CYS A 84 -0.53 -1.99 -4.51
N LEU A 85 -1.81 -2.24 -4.64
CA LEU A 85 -2.40 -2.96 -5.78
C LEU A 85 -2.12 -2.26 -7.12
N CYS A 86 -2.07 -0.93 -7.12
CA CYS A 86 -1.91 -0.14 -8.34
C CYS A 86 -0.47 -0.16 -8.89
N CYS A 87 0.55 -0.04 -8.02
CA CYS A 87 1.94 0.18 -8.46
C CYS A 87 2.96 -0.78 -7.86
N GLY A 88 2.57 -1.65 -6.94
CA GLY A 88 3.49 -2.60 -6.31
C GLY A 88 4.35 -2.02 -5.19
N ASN A 89 4.19 -0.74 -4.82
CA ASN A 89 4.94 -0.15 -3.72
C ASN A 89 4.70 -0.93 -2.42
N ALA A 90 5.77 -1.29 -1.70
CA ALA A 90 5.66 -1.97 -0.41
C ALA A 90 5.15 -1.00 0.67
N LEU A 91 4.08 -1.35 1.37
CA LEU A 91 3.38 -0.42 2.26
C LEU A 91 3.45 -0.83 3.73
N PHE A 92 3.14 -2.10 4.04
CA PHE A 92 3.05 -2.59 5.40
C PHE A 92 3.69 -3.96 5.55
N LEU A 93 4.16 -4.27 6.74
CA LEU A 93 4.63 -5.61 7.12
C LEU A 93 3.55 -6.37 7.87
N SER A 94 3.52 -7.69 7.72
CA SER A 94 2.62 -8.56 8.49
C SER A 94 2.82 -8.45 10.01
N GLU A 95 4.02 -8.09 10.45
CA GLU A 95 4.39 -7.90 11.85
C GLU A 95 3.69 -6.70 12.49
N THR A 96 3.30 -5.69 11.69
CA THR A 96 2.56 -4.52 12.18
C THR A 96 1.04 -4.70 12.06
N LYS A 97 0.57 -5.82 11.44
CA LYS A 97 -0.86 -6.10 11.29
C LYS A 97 -1.48 -6.56 12.61
N PHE A 98 -2.66 -6.04 12.92
CA PHE A 98 -3.43 -6.45 14.08
C PHE A 98 -4.94 -6.53 13.76
N ASP A 99 -5.69 -7.23 14.60
CA ASP A 99 -7.13 -7.24 14.52
C ASP A 99 -7.71 -6.05 15.29
N SER A 100 -8.24 -5.09 14.57
CA SER A 100 -8.88 -3.90 15.14
C SER A 100 -10.37 -4.08 15.40
N GLY A 101 -10.96 -5.18 14.94
CA GLY A 101 -12.41 -5.40 14.97
C GLY A 101 -13.19 -4.50 13.98
N SER A 102 -12.52 -3.67 13.20
CA SER A 102 -13.17 -2.73 12.27
C SER A 102 -13.74 -3.41 11.02
N GLY A 103 -13.26 -4.61 10.69
CA GLY A 103 -13.62 -5.33 9.48
C GLY A 103 -12.73 -5.07 8.26
N TRP A 104 -11.66 -4.30 8.43
CA TRP A 104 -10.62 -4.07 7.42
C TRP A 104 -9.24 -4.44 7.95
N PRO A 105 -8.29 -4.85 7.08
CA PRO A 105 -6.90 -5.02 7.48
C PRO A 105 -6.36 -3.76 8.15
N SER A 106 -5.78 -3.89 9.35
CA SER A 106 -5.29 -2.76 10.14
C SER A 106 -3.84 -2.97 10.54
N PHE A 107 -3.06 -1.89 10.51
CA PHE A 107 -1.62 -1.91 10.80
C PHE A 107 -1.25 -0.81 11.77
N THR A 108 -0.29 -1.11 12.67
CA THR A 108 0.21 -0.13 13.65
C THR A 108 1.25 0.79 13.07
N ASP A 109 1.89 0.42 11.95
CA ASP A 109 2.98 1.18 11.37
C ASP A 109 3.13 0.91 9.88
N VAL A 110 3.74 1.84 9.17
CA VAL A 110 4.10 1.73 7.74
C VAL A 110 5.50 1.13 7.58
N LEU A 111 5.79 0.51 6.45
CA LEU A 111 7.12 -0.08 6.18
C LEU A 111 8.23 0.98 6.08
N GLY A 112 7.89 2.22 5.81
CA GLY A 112 8.81 3.35 5.74
C GLY A 112 8.03 4.64 5.46
N ASP A 113 8.49 5.73 6.05
CA ASP A 113 7.81 7.04 6.00
C ASP A 113 7.63 7.57 4.58
N ASP A 114 8.47 7.11 3.64
CA ASP A 114 8.40 7.50 2.23
C ASP A 114 7.47 6.63 1.37
N ASN A 115 6.81 5.64 1.93
CA ASN A 115 5.95 4.71 1.17
C ASN A 115 4.49 5.15 1.13
N VAL A 116 4.06 5.96 2.08
CA VAL A 116 2.72 6.55 2.12
C VAL A 116 2.81 8.06 2.27
N SER A 117 1.73 8.74 1.96
CA SER A 117 1.51 10.14 2.32
C SER A 117 0.10 10.31 2.87
N THR A 118 -0.08 11.36 3.65
CA THR A 118 -1.38 11.67 4.27
C THR A 118 -1.91 12.99 3.74
N GLN A 119 -3.23 13.10 3.66
CA GLN A 119 -3.92 14.33 3.30
C GLN A 119 -5.22 14.46 4.08
N GLU A 120 -5.68 15.69 4.27
CA GLU A 120 -6.96 15.94 4.93
C GLU A 120 -8.11 15.46 4.05
N ASP A 121 -9.09 14.78 4.67
CA ASP A 121 -10.33 14.36 4.04
C ASP A 121 -11.51 14.92 4.81
N LEU A 122 -12.21 15.89 4.20
CA LEU A 122 -13.40 16.55 4.75
C LEU A 122 -14.70 15.99 4.16
N SER A 123 -14.65 14.86 3.48
CA SER A 123 -15.85 14.22 2.91
C SER A 123 -16.77 13.69 4.01
N LEU A 124 -18.03 13.44 3.66
CA LEU A 124 -19.05 12.88 4.54
C LEU A 124 -19.27 13.68 5.84
N SER A 125 -18.99 15.00 5.82
CA SER A 125 -19.07 15.85 7.03
C SER A 125 -18.22 15.39 8.21
N MET A 126 -17.14 14.66 7.93
CA MET A 126 -16.14 14.20 8.90
C MET A 126 -14.78 14.79 8.58
N GLN A 127 -13.98 15.03 9.60
CA GLN A 127 -12.57 15.38 9.44
C GLN A 127 -11.74 14.11 9.69
N ARG A 128 -11.08 13.61 8.66
CA ARG A 128 -10.27 12.41 8.71
C ARG A 128 -8.91 12.66 8.03
N THR A 129 -7.94 11.81 8.32
CA THR A 129 -6.66 11.82 7.63
C THR A 129 -6.60 10.65 6.65
N GLU A 130 -6.73 10.94 5.35
CA GLU A 130 -6.60 9.95 4.30
C GLU A 130 -5.15 9.52 4.15
N VAL A 131 -4.93 8.22 3.94
CA VAL A 131 -3.64 7.62 3.60
C VAL A 131 -3.65 7.22 2.14
N VAL A 132 -2.64 7.68 1.39
CA VAL A 132 -2.46 7.36 -0.03
C VAL A 132 -1.07 6.79 -0.29
N CYS A 133 -0.96 5.95 -1.31
CA CYS A 133 0.33 5.45 -1.78
C CYS A 133 1.17 6.60 -2.34
N ARG A 134 2.37 6.84 -1.78
CA ARG A 134 3.24 7.94 -2.22
C ARG A 134 3.70 7.82 -3.67
N GLN A 135 3.74 6.60 -4.21
CA GLN A 135 4.24 6.34 -5.55
C GLN A 135 3.20 6.60 -6.66
N CYS A 136 1.91 6.39 -6.39
CA CYS A 136 0.86 6.46 -7.42
C CYS A 136 -0.42 7.18 -7.00
N ASP A 137 -0.45 7.72 -5.79
CA ASP A 137 -1.59 8.41 -5.17
C ASP A 137 -2.87 7.55 -5.08
N ALA A 138 -2.73 6.21 -5.07
CA ALA A 138 -3.86 5.31 -4.83
C ALA A 138 -4.37 5.49 -3.40
N HIS A 139 -5.68 5.60 -3.24
CA HIS A 139 -6.35 5.59 -1.94
C HIS A 139 -6.07 4.27 -1.22
N LEU A 140 -5.62 4.31 0.03
CA LEU A 140 -5.34 3.14 0.85
C LEU A 140 -6.32 3.01 2.03
N GLY A 141 -6.86 4.09 2.50
CA GLY A 141 -7.74 4.16 3.67
C GLY A 141 -7.52 5.45 4.45
N HIS A 142 -7.68 5.37 5.76
CA HIS A 142 -7.50 6.49 6.68
C HIS A 142 -6.65 6.04 7.86
N VAL A 143 -5.92 6.96 8.48
CA VAL A 143 -5.22 6.73 9.74
C VAL A 143 -6.00 7.33 10.90
N PHE A 144 -6.02 6.60 12.02
CA PHE A 144 -6.72 6.95 13.26
C PHE A 144 -5.76 6.84 14.44
N GLU A 145 -6.01 7.61 15.50
CA GLU A 145 -5.22 7.63 16.75
C GLU A 145 -5.79 6.67 17.82
N ASP A 146 -6.37 5.56 17.39
CA ASP A 146 -6.99 4.54 18.23
C ASP A 146 -6.30 3.18 18.11
N GLY A 147 -5.09 3.16 17.59
CA GLY A 147 -4.27 1.95 17.47
C GLY A 147 -3.59 1.55 18.78
N PRO A 148 -3.02 0.33 18.84
CA PRO A 148 -2.27 -0.12 20.00
C PRO A 148 -0.87 0.52 20.08
N ALA A 149 -0.24 0.43 21.26
CA ALA A 149 1.17 0.78 21.42
C ALA A 149 2.07 -0.04 20.46
N PRO A 150 3.23 0.48 20.02
CA PRO A 150 3.89 1.69 20.52
C PRO A 150 3.44 2.99 19.83
N THR A 151 2.85 2.94 18.63
CA THR A 151 2.56 4.14 17.83
C THR A 151 1.24 4.82 18.24
N GLY A 152 0.28 4.07 18.74
CA GLY A 152 -1.08 4.55 18.96
C GLY A 152 -1.87 4.76 17.66
N LEU A 153 -1.28 4.43 16.51
CA LEU A 153 -1.88 4.64 15.20
C LEU A 153 -2.52 3.35 14.65
N ARG A 154 -3.57 3.53 13.90
CA ARG A 154 -4.24 2.49 13.11
C ARG A 154 -4.38 2.99 11.66
N TYR A 155 -3.59 2.34 10.81
CA TYR A 155 -3.67 2.50 9.35
C TYR A 155 -4.63 1.49 8.76
#